data_de9ee50420b953ee874ce21e90b37103
#
_entry.id   de9ee50420b953ee874ce21e90b37103
#
_cell.length_a   1.000
_cell.length_b   1.000
_cell.length_c   1.000
_cell.angle_alpha   90.00
_cell.angle_beta   90.00
_cell.angle_gamma   90.00
#
_symmetry.space_group_name_H-M   'P 1'
#
loop_
_entity.id
_entity.type
_entity.pdbx_description
1 polymer ?
#
loop_
_entity_poly.entity_id
_entity_poly.type
_entity_poly.pdbx_seq_one_letter_code
_entity_poly.pdbx_strand_id
1 'polypeptide(L)' 'MIEIEDMRCFLEVVKSGGFNRAAAYLGISKSIVSRRIARIEADLGTVLLNLSLIHI' A
#
# COMPACT_ATOMS: atom_id res chain seq x y z
N MET A 1 7.54 6.11 6.61
CA MET A 1 7.83 6.60 5.26
C MET A 1 7.64 5.47 4.26
N ILE A 2 6.97 5.74 3.14
CA ILE A 2 6.72 4.74 2.11
C ILE A 2 8.01 4.43 1.35
N GLU A 3 8.31 3.14 1.23
CA GLU A 3 9.48 2.71 0.50
C GLU A 3 9.09 2.22 -0.90
N ILE A 4 10.08 2.10 -1.78
CA ILE A 4 9.85 1.64 -3.14
C ILE A 4 9.18 0.27 -3.16
N GLU A 5 9.57 -0.63 -2.27
CA GLU A 5 8.99 -1.96 -2.21
C GLU A 5 7.52 -1.91 -1.80
N ASP A 6 7.15 -0.98 -0.93
CA ASP A 6 5.76 -0.79 -0.53
C ASP A 6 4.92 -0.34 -1.73
N MET A 7 5.46 0.58 -2.51
CA MET A 7 4.78 1.06 -3.71
C MET A 7 4.62 -0.04 -4.75
N ARG A 8 5.62 -0.90 -4.90
CA ARG A 8 5.53 -2.03 -5.83
C ARG A 8 4.43 -2.98 -5.41
N CYS A 9 4.32 -3.26 -4.12
CA CYS A 9 3.23 -4.09 -3.61
C CYS A 9 1.87 -3.47 -3.90
N PHE A 10 1.74 -2.18 -3.65
CA PHE A 10 0.50 -1.47 -3.89
C PHE A 10 0.10 -1.54 -5.36
N LEU A 11 1.04 -1.27 -6.25
CA LEU A 11 0.78 -1.32 -7.69
C LEU A 11 0.36 -2.72 -8.14
N GLU A 12 1.00 -3.76 -7.61
CA GLU A 12 0.65 -5.13 -7.96
C GLU A 12 -0.74 -5.49 -7.47
N VAL A 13 -1.12 -5.04 -6.29
CA VAL A 13 -2.46 -5.28 -5.77
C VAL A 13 -3.50 -4.64 -6.68
N VAL A 14 -3.26 -3.39 -7.09
CA VAL A 14 -4.17 -2.67 -7.96
C VAL A 14 -4.26 -3.35 -9.33
N LYS A 15 -3.11 -3.71 -9.90
CA LYS A 15 -3.06 -4.31 -11.23
C LYS A 15 -3.67 -5.70 -11.27
N SER A 16 -3.38 -6.52 -10.27
CA SER A 16 -3.84 -7.91 -10.26
C SER A 16 -5.23 -8.07 -9.67
N GLY A 17 -5.69 -7.07 -8.95
CA GLY A 17 -7.03 -7.09 -8.38
C GLY A 17 -7.16 -7.86 -7.08
N GLY A 18 -6.05 -8.17 -6.41
CA GLY A 18 -6.15 -8.86 -5.14
C GLY A 18 -4.81 -9.14 -4.48
N PHE A 19 -4.84 -9.33 -3.17
CA PHE A 19 -3.65 -9.59 -2.37
C PHE A 19 -3.01 -10.94 -2.72
N ASN A 20 -3.83 -11.96 -2.95
CA ASN A 20 -3.31 -13.29 -3.25
C ASN A 20 -2.51 -13.30 -4.55
N ARG A 21 -3.02 -12.65 -5.56
CA ARG A 21 -2.34 -12.57 -6.87
C ARG A 21 -1.06 -11.75 -6.77
N ALA A 22 -1.12 -10.63 -6.05
CA ALA A 22 0.05 -9.80 -5.86
C ALA A 22 1.15 -10.55 -5.12
N ALA A 23 0.78 -11.28 -4.08
CA ALA A 23 1.73 -12.08 -3.31
C ALA A 23 2.40 -13.14 -4.19
N ALA A 24 1.62 -13.82 -5.00
CA ALA A 24 2.14 -14.85 -5.90
C ALA A 24 3.09 -14.24 -6.92
N TYR A 25 2.73 -13.11 -7.49
CA TYR A 25 3.56 -12.44 -8.49
C TYR A 25 4.89 -11.98 -7.90
N LEU A 26 4.84 -11.41 -6.70
CA LEU A 26 6.03 -10.88 -6.04
C LEU A 26 6.86 -11.95 -5.34
N GLY A 27 6.31 -13.15 -5.19
CA GLY A 27 7.01 -14.24 -4.52
C GLY A 27 7.12 -14.06 -3.02
N ILE A 28 6.16 -13.37 -2.41
CA ILE A 28 6.14 -13.13 -0.96
C ILE A 28 4.80 -13.60 -0.39
N SER A 29 4.71 -13.65 0.95
CA SER A 29 3.48 -14.10 1.58
C SER A 29 2.39 -13.02 1.53
N LYS A 30 1.14 -13.47 1.57
CA LYS A 30 0.01 -12.57 1.62
C LYS A 30 0.07 -11.66 2.85
N SER A 31 0.56 -12.19 3.96
CA SER A 31 0.71 -11.40 5.20
C SER A 31 1.65 -10.23 4.99
N ILE A 32 2.75 -10.44 4.26
CA ILE A 32 3.70 -9.36 3.97
C ILE A 32 3.06 -8.31 3.08
N VAL A 33 2.34 -8.74 2.06
CA VAL A 33 1.63 -7.80 1.17
C VAL A 33 0.64 -6.96 1.98
N SER A 34 -0.15 -7.61 2.81
CA SER A 34 -1.14 -6.92 3.64
C SER A 34 -0.48 -5.90 4.56
N ARG A 35 0.65 -6.27 5.17
CA ARG A 35 1.38 -5.37 6.06
C ARG A 35 1.91 -4.14 5.33
N ARG A 36 2.45 -4.34 4.13
CA ARG A 36 2.97 -3.24 3.34
C ARG A 36 1.87 -2.30 2.88
N ILE A 37 0.73 -2.85 2.48
CA ILE A 37 -0.42 -2.04 2.08
C ILE A 37 -0.94 -1.24 3.28
N ALA A 38 -1.02 -1.87 4.45
CA ALA A 38 -1.45 -1.17 5.66
C ALA A 38 -0.53 0.01 6.00
N ARG A 39 0.78 -0.16 5.78
CA ARG A 39 1.74 0.92 6.00
C ARG A 39 1.50 2.09 5.05
N ILE A 40 1.23 1.78 3.78
CA ILE A 40 0.93 2.81 2.80
C ILE A 40 -0.35 3.54 3.17
N GLU A 41 -1.37 2.81 3.55
CA GLU A 41 -2.65 3.40 3.95
C GLU A 41 -2.47 4.34 5.15
N ALA A 42 -1.66 3.94 6.11
CA ALA A 42 -1.39 4.76 7.28
C ALA A 42 -0.69 6.06 6.89
N ASP A 43 0.31 5.97 6.02
CA ASP A 43 1.05 7.16 5.57
C ASP A 43 0.17 8.08 4.73
N LEU A 44 -0.60 7.51 3.80
CA LEU A 44 -1.50 8.30 2.97
C LEU A 44 -2.63 8.91 3.80
N GLY A 45 -3.10 8.17 4.80
CA GLY A 45 -4.12 8.68 5.71
C GLY A 45 -3.65 9.95 6.41
N THR A 46 -2.39 9.96 6.86
CA THR A 46 -1.81 11.13 7.50
C THR A 46 -1.74 12.31 6.53
N VAL A 47 -1.31 12.05 5.29
CA VAL A 47 -1.22 13.08 4.26
C VAL A 47 -2.60 13.65 3.96
N LEU A 48 -3.60 12.79 3.82
CA LEU A 48 -4.96 13.24 3.53
C LEU A 48 -5.53 14.08 4.65
N LEU A 49 -5.26 13.72 5.90
CA LEU A 49 -5.70 14.50 7.05
C LEU A 49 -5.05 15.88 7.06
N ASN A 50 -3.77 15.94 6.75
CA ASN A 50 -3.07 17.22 6.66
C ASN A 50 -3.63 18.10 5.56
N LEU A 51 -3.96 17.51 4.41
CA LEU A 51 -4.57 18.25 3.31
C LEU A 51 -5.95 18.78 3.70
N SER A 52 -6.73 18.00 4.43
CA SER A 52 -8.03 18.45 4.92
C SER A 52 -7.91 19.66 5.81
N LEU A 53 -6.92 19.65 6.71
CA LEU A 53 -6.70 20.78 7.62
C LEU A 53 -6.29 22.03 6.86
N ILE A 54 -5.49 21.88 5.83
CA ILE A 54 -5.05 23.01 5.00
C ILE A 54 -6.22 23.54 4.18
N HIS A 55 -7.10 22.66 3.77
CA HIS A 55 -8.19 23.00 2.87
C HIS A 55 -9.33 23.74 3.59
N ILE A 56 -9.40 23.61 4.88
CA ILE A 56 -10.38 24.30 5.70
C ILE A 56 -9.86 25.68 6.09
#